data_2600e83377d5e30ebb635653eb39368b
#
_entry.id   2600e83377d5e30ebb635653eb39368b
#
_cell.length_a   1.000
_cell.length_b   1.000
_cell.length_c   1.000
_cell.angle_alpha   90.00
_cell.angle_beta   90.00
_cell.angle_gamma   90.00
#
_symmetry.space_group_name_H-M   'P 1'
#
loop_
_entity.id
_entity.type
_entity.pdbx_description
1 polymer ?
#
loop_
_entity_poly.entity_id
_entity_poly.type
_entity_poly.pdbx_seq_one_letter_code
_entity_poly.pdbx_strand_id
1 'polypeptide(L)'
;MIFLKNDYSLGAHPQVFQALAEQNLTPSDSYSNDTFCTQTTELVRQITGQPGADVHFIAGGTLTNLVCLAAFMRPYEAVIAAESSHIYTHETGAIEATGHKVLPVPTTDGKVSPEDVDKVVAFHDMEQMVLPRVVYISDTTEMGAVYTLDELKALRACCDRHGLYLYIDGARLAMALGSSYNDVTLKDMASLADAFYFGGTKCGALFGEMVVIINDNLKPHFRAIMRQNGALFAKGMLLGIQFQALLKDDLYTKLGRQADAMGQKLAHGIGAKGYEFAYTPVSNMIFPVMTREKAAELTQNVMFEKWLDNADGTQTIRFVTSWATTEADIAGLLALL
;
A
#
# COMPACT_ATOMS: atom_id res chain seq x y z
N MET A 1 -25.28 -11.43 2.89
CA MET A 1 -24.51 -10.23 3.30
C MET A 1 -23.36 -10.07 2.33
N ILE A 2 -23.34 -9.00 1.54
CA ILE A 2 -22.27 -8.67 0.60
C ILE A 2 -21.16 -7.99 1.37
N PHE A 3 -19.91 -8.41 1.19
CA PHE A 3 -18.76 -7.87 1.92
C PHE A 3 -17.88 -7.00 1.03
N LEU A 4 -17.96 -5.67 1.23
CA LEU A 4 -17.19 -4.66 0.52
C LEU A 4 -16.58 -3.63 1.48
N LYS A 5 -16.30 -4.05 2.73
CA LYS A 5 -15.77 -3.16 3.77
C LYS A 5 -14.26 -2.92 3.61
N ASN A 6 -13.52 -3.98 3.27
CA ASN A 6 -12.07 -3.93 3.11
C ASN A 6 -11.56 -5.10 2.24
N ASP A 7 -10.29 -5.10 1.91
CA ASP A 7 -9.61 -6.09 1.07
C ASP A 7 -8.72 -7.07 1.86
N TYR A 8 -8.88 -7.16 3.20
CA TYR A 8 -8.06 -8.00 4.09
C TYR A 8 -8.87 -8.85 5.10
N SER A 9 -10.15 -9.12 4.82
CA SER A 9 -10.99 -9.93 5.72
C SER A 9 -11.08 -11.40 5.33
N LEU A 10 -10.45 -11.80 4.24
CA LEU A 10 -10.34 -13.18 3.81
C LEU A 10 -8.96 -13.75 4.17
N GLY A 11 -8.86 -15.07 4.17
CA GLY A 11 -7.57 -15.75 4.26
C GLY A 11 -6.75 -15.65 2.98
N ALA A 12 -5.77 -16.52 2.82
CA ALA A 12 -4.93 -16.53 1.63
C ALA A 12 -5.67 -17.01 0.37
N HIS A 13 -5.21 -16.55 -0.79
CA HIS A 13 -5.58 -17.13 -2.07
C HIS A 13 -5.26 -18.64 -2.08
N PRO A 14 -6.12 -19.51 -2.68
CA PRO A 14 -5.95 -20.97 -2.63
C PRO A 14 -4.54 -21.46 -3.03
N GLN A 15 -3.94 -20.87 -4.06
CA GLN A 15 -2.57 -21.24 -4.48
C GLN A 15 -1.50 -20.90 -3.43
N VAL A 16 -1.68 -19.79 -2.71
CA VAL A 16 -0.78 -19.38 -1.60
C VAL A 16 -0.95 -20.35 -0.43
N PHE A 17 -2.18 -20.67 -0.07
CA PHE A 17 -2.48 -21.62 1.00
C PHE A 17 -1.96 -23.02 0.68
N GLN A 18 -2.11 -23.47 -0.57
CA GLN A 18 -1.56 -24.74 -1.03
C GLN A 18 -0.04 -24.77 -0.92
N ALA A 19 0.65 -23.72 -1.37
CA ALA A 19 2.11 -23.63 -1.27
C ALA A 19 2.60 -23.74 0.17
N LEU A 20 1.92 -23.07 1.11
CA LEU A 20 2.21 -23.18 2.54
C LEU A 20 2.01 -24.61 3.07
N ALA A 21 0.91 -25.27 2.68
CA ALA A 21 0.60 -26.63 3.10
C ALA A 21 1.64 -27.64 2.59
N GLU A 22 2.05 -27.52 1.33
CA GLU A 22 3.06 -28.37 0.70
C GLU A 22 4.43 -28.28 1.38
N GLN A 23 4.79 -27.10 1.86
CA GLN A 23 6.09 -26.85 2.50
C GLN A 23 6.07 -26.94 4.04
N ASN A 24 4.93 -27.25 4.64
CA ASN A 24 4.72 -27.18 6.09
C ASN A 24 5.69 -28.05 6.91
N LEU A 25 6.13 -29.18 6.38
CA LEU A 25 7.04 -30.10 7.06
C LEU A 25 8.48 -30.06 6.49
N THR A 26 8.79 -29.08 5.62
CA THR A 26 10.14 -28.90 5.08
C THR A 26 11.00 -28.12 6.09
N PRO A 27 12.04 -28.72 6.68
CA PRO A 27 12.96 -28.00 7.57
C PRO A 27 13.64 -26.86 6.81
N SER A 28 13.69 -25.69 7.41
CA SER A 28 14.24 -24.49 6.80
C SER A 28 14.99 -23.64 7.82
N ASP A 29 16.00 -22.89 7.36
CA ASP A 29 16.70 -21.93 8.19
C ASP A 29 15.74 -20.84 8.71
N SER A 30 16.07 -20.28 9.86
CA SER A 30 15.23 -19.31 10.54
C SER A 30 15.52 -17.86 10.10
N TYR A 31 14.60 -16.96 10.47
CA TYR A 31 14.75 -15.51 10.31
C TYR A 31 14.95 -15.07 8.87
N SER A 32 14.23 -15.68 7.92
CA SER A 32 14.30 -15.39 6.47
C SER A 32 15.69 -15.61 5.84
N ASN A 33 16.50 -16.50 6.41
CA ASN A 33 17.74 -16.94 5.79
C ASN A 33 17.57 -18.25 4.99
N ASP A 34 16.34 -18.71 4.86
CA ASP A 34 15.93 -19.93 4.18
C ASP A 34 15.96 -19.79 2.65
N THR A 35 15.87 -20.94 1.99
CA THR A 35 15.92 -21.02 0.52
C THR A 35 14.71 -20.36 -0.16
N PHE A 36 13.52 -20.37 0.47
CA PHE A 36 12.32 -19.75 -0.11
C PHE A 36 12.47 -18.23 -0.14
N CYS A 37 12.91 -17.62 0.96
CA CYS A 37 13.19 -16.20 1.02
C CYS A 37 14.32 -15.80 0.04
N THR A 38 15.37 -16.61 -0.08
CA THR A 38 16.46 -16.37 -1.03
C THR A 38 15.98 -16.41 -2.47
N GLN A 39 15.23 -17.45 -2.86
CA GLN A 39 14.68 -17.57 -4.22
C GLN A 39 13.71 -16.45 -4.54
N THR A 40 12.87 -16.06 -3.59
CA THR A 40 11.95 -14.94 -3.76
C THR A 40 12.71 -13.61 -3.92
N THR A 41 13.80 -13.43 -3.18
CA THR A 41 14.68 -12.26 -3.34
C THR A 41 15.26 -12.18 -4.76
N GLU A 42 15.79 -13.29 -5.28
CA GLU A 42 16.32 -13.33 -6.65
C GLU A 42 15.25 -13.06 -7.70
N LEU A 43 14.04 -13.59 -7.52
CA LEU A 43 12.90 -13.32 -8.41
C LEU A 43 12.55 -11.81 -8.39
N VAL A 44 12.50 -11.19 -7.21
CA VAL A 44 12.23 -9.74 -7.08
C VAL A 44 13.30 -8.92 -7.79
N ARG A 45 14.57 -9.25 -7.60
CA ARG A 45 15.69 -8.57 -8.30
C ARG A 45 15.55 -8.64 -9.83
N GLN A 46 15.11 -9.78 -10.34
CA GLN A 46 14.87 -9.97 -11.77
C GLN A 46 13.70 -9.14 -12.30
N ILE A 47 12.52 -9.21 -11.63
CA ILE A 47 11.32 -8.51 -12.10
C ILE A 47 11.41 -6.99 -11.95
N THR A 48 12.16 -6.50 -10.95
CA THR A 48 12.41 -5.08 -10.75
C THR A 48 13.60 -4.55 -11.55
N GLY A 49 14.46 -5.43 -12.08
CA GLY A 49 15.69 -5.05 -12.77
C GLY A 49 16.76 -4.47 -11.82
N GLN A 50 16.68 -4.77 -10.52
CA GLN A 50 17.56 -4.23 -9.47
C GLN A 50 18.39 -5.36 -8.83
N PRO A 51 19.50 -5.81 -9.45
CA PRO A 51 20.28 -6.95 -8.97
C PRO A 51 20.92 -6.72 -7.59
N GLY A 52 21.11 -5.46 -7.18
CA GLY A 52 21.65 -5.07 -5.89
C GLY A 52 20.61 -4.85 -4.80
N ALA A 53 19.31 -4.96 -5.09
CA ALA A 53 18.28 -4.67 -4.09
C ALA A 53 18.35 -5.63 -2.89
N ASP A 54 18.18 -5.09 -1.67
CA ASP A 54 17.89 -5.87 -0.48
C ASP A 54 16.39 -6.11 -0.36
N VAL A 55 16.01 -7.36 -0.03
CA VAL A 55 14.61 -7.76 0.11
C VAL A 55 14.38 -8.31 1.51
N HIS A 56 13.36 -7.78 2.19
CA HIS A 56 13.02 -8.16 3.56
C HIS A 56 11.54 -8.46 3.70
N PHE A 57 11.19 -9.42 4.56
CA PHE A 57 9.84 -9.89 4.77
C PHE A 57 9.37 -9.48 6.17
N ILE A 58 8.23 -8.77 6.26
CA ILE A 58 7.67 -8.20 7.49
C ILE A 58 6.18 -8.58 7.57
N ALA A 59 5.63 -8.73 8.77
CA ALA A 59 4.32 -9.36 8.97
C ALA A 59 3.10 -8.49 8.64
N GLY A 60 3.25 -7.19 8.42
CA GLY A 60 2.12 -6.31 8.16
C GLY A 60 2.53 -4.86 7.91
N GLY A 61 1.64 -4.07 7.29
CA GLY A 61 1.93 -2.73 6.78
C GLY A 61 2.40 -1.75 7.86
N THR A 62 1.70 -1.62 8.98
CA THR A 62 2.09 -0.72 10.08
C THR A 62 3.49 -1.05 10.61
N LEU A 63 3.79 -2.34 10.81
CA LEU A 63 5.14 -2.75 11.26
C LEU A 63 6.19 -2.48 10.16
N THR A 64 5.83 -2.60 8.90
CA THR A 64 6.70 -2.27 7.76
C THR A 64 7.04 -0.79 7.75
N ASN A 65 6.05 0.09 7.85
CA ASN A 65 6.24 1.54 7.88
C ASN A 65 7.08 1.96 9.10
N LEU A 66 6.75 1.43 10.27
CA LEU A 66 7.51 1.69 11.51
C LEU A 66 8.98 1.33 11.34
N VAL A 67 9.29 0.11 10.87
CA VAL A 67 10.67 -0.37 10.72
C VAL A 67 11.43 0.40 9.64
N CYS A 68 10.79 0.64 8.48
CA CYS A 68 11.41 1.37 7.38
C CYS A 68 11.76 2.80 7.80
N LEU A 69 10.79 3.54 8.34
CA LEU A 69 11.00 4.93 8.73
C LEU A 69 11.97 5.07 9.91
N ALA A 70 11.94 4.14 10.88
CA ALA A 70 12.94 4.09 11.95
C ALA A 70 14.36 3.81 11.43
N ALA A 71 14.51 3.04 10.35
CA ALA A 71 15.79 2.72 9.77
C ALA A 71 16.31 3.81 8.82
N PHE A 72 15.42 4.52 8.12
CA PHE A 72 15.75 5.48 7.06
C PHE A 72 16.08 6.89 7.61
N MET A 73 15.66 7.19 8.83
CA MET A 73 15.77 8.51 9.42
C MET A 73 16.63 8.51 10.69
N ARG A 74 17.29 9.62 10.94
CA ARG A 74 17.93 9.93 12.20
C ARG A 74 16.95 10.61 13.17
N PRO A 75 17.18 10.62 14.49
CA PRO A 75 16.21 11.15 15.46
C PRO A 75 15.73 12.58 15.24
N TYR A 76 16.50 13.41 14.53
CA TYR A 76 16.14 14.80 14.20
C TYR A 76 15.53 14.94 12.80
N GLU A 77 15.36 13.84 12.07
CA GLU A 77 14.78 13.83 10.72
C GLU A 77 13.29 13.48 10.76
N ALA A 78 12.56 13.89 9.73
CA ALA A 78 11.12 13.75 9.61
C ALA A 78 10.70 13.24 8.23
N VAL A 79 9.48 12.69 8.16
CA VAL A 79 8.88 12.19 6.93
C VAL A 79 7.76 13.12 6.46
N ILE A 80 7.79 13.49 5.17
CA ILE A 80 6.70 14.23 4.49
C ILE A 80 5.70 13.22 3.98
N ALA A 81 4.39 13.42 4.25
CA ALA A 81 3.33 12.54 3.79
C ALA A 81 2.02 13.32 3.57
N ALA A 82 1.09 12.79 2.78
CA ALA A 82 -0.25 13.36 2.69
C ALA A 82 -0.94 13.33 4.07
N GLU A 83 -1.78 14.34 4.37
CA GLU A 83 -2.56 14.35 5.62
C GLU A 83 -3.56 13.20 5.73
N SER A 84 -3.90 12.57 4.59
CA SER A 84 -4.71 11.35 4.52
C SER A 84 -3.90 10.06 4.64
N SER A 85 -2.55 10.14 4.64
CA SER A 85 -1.67 8.97 4.60
C SER A 85 -1.90 8.03 5.79
N HIS A 86 -1.68 6.74 5.56
CA HIS A 86 -1.88 5.70 6.56
C HIS A 86 -1.02 5.95 7.82
N ILE A 87 0.24 6.35 7.65
CA ILE A 87 1.16 6.65 8.75
C ILE A 87 0.73 7.84 9.61
N TYR A 88 -0.05 8.77 9.05
CA TYR A 88 -0.54 9.93 9.79
C TYR A 88 -1.88 9.68 10.50
N THR A 89 -2.78 8.88 9.89
CA THR A 89 -4.17 8.77 10.36
C THR A 89 -4.54 7.40 10.94
N HIS A 90 -3.85 6.29 10.56
CA HIS A 90 -4.32 4.93 10.81
C HIS A 90 -3.32 4.04 11.56
N GLU A 91 -2.19 4.58 12.06
CA GLU A 91 -1.16 3.78 12.76
C GLU A 91 -0.98 4.16 14.23
N THR A 92 -1.91 4.93 14.80
CA THR A 92 -1.94 5.27 16.23
C THR A 92 -0.60 5.86 16.74
N GLY A 93 0.05 6.70 15.92
CA GLY A 93 1.33 7.32 16.27
C GLY A 93 2.51 6.35 16.25
N ALA A 94 2.47 5.30 15.41
CA ALA A 94 3.57 4.33 15.32
C ALA A 94 4.90 4.98 14.92
N ILE A 95 4.86 5.97 14.02
CA ILE A 95 6.06 6.67 13.56
C ILE A 95 6.59 7.59 14.66
N GLU A 96 5.71 8.33 15.32
CA GLU A 96 6.05 9.20 16.45
C GLU A 96 6.64 8.39 17.62
N ALA A 97 6.17 7.16 17.84
CA ALA A 97 6.70 6.26 18.86
C ALA A 97 8.16 5.84 18.58
N THR A 98 8.63 5.93 17.34
CA THR A 98 10.06 5.73 17.00
C THR A 98 10.91 6.98 17.21
N GLY A 99 10.31 8.09 17.63
CA GLY A 99 10.97 9.38 17.84
C GLY A 99 11.01 10.29 16.61
N HIS A 100 10.28 9.96 15.55
CA HIS A 100 10.24 10.74 14.32
C HIS A 100 8.93 11.49 14.15
N LYS A 101 8.96 12.61 13.45
CA LYS A 101 7.79 13.44 13.19
C LYS A 101 7.26 13.19 11.78
N VAL A 102 5.94 13.06 11.64
CA VAL A 102 5.27 13.14 10.35
C VAL A 102 4.95 14.60 10.05
N LEU A 103 5.27 15.06 8.84
CA LEU A 103 4.99 16.38 8.30
C LEU A 103 3.85 16.25 7.27
N PRO A 104 2.58 16.43 7.71
CA PRO A 104 1.44 16.24 6.83
C PRO A 104 1.31 17.40 5.83
N VAL A 105 0.96 17.08 4.57
CA VAL A 105 0.60 18.06 3.55
C VAL A 105 -0.86 17.85 3.13
N PRO A 106 -1.66 18.93 3.02
CA PRO A 106 -3.03 18.85 2.54
C PRO A 106 -3.06 18.39 1.08
N THR A 107 -3.94 17.43 0.78
CA THR A 107 -4.11 16.88 -0.57
C THR A 107 -5.59 16.65 -0.87
N THR A 108 -5.97 16.64 -2.15
CA THR A 108 -7.37 16.39 -2.56
C THR A 108 -7.64 14.92 -2.88
N ASP A 109 -6.62 14.18 -3.30
CA ASP A 109 -6.71 12.78 -3.73
C ASP A 109 -5.68 11.86 -3.04
N GLY A 110 -4.98 12.39 -2.04
CA GLY A 110 -3.93 11.69 -1.31
C GLY A 110 -2.56 11.70 -1.97
N LYS A 111 -2.39 12.35 -3.13
CA LYS A 111 -1.09 12.47 -3.80
C LYS A 111 -0.29 13.64 -3.26
N VAL A 112 0.95 13.39 -2.89
CA VAL A 112 1.95 14.43 -2.58
C VAL A 112 2.56 14.92 -3.88
N SER A 113 2.58 16.24 -4.09
CA SER A 113 3.19 16.86 -5.27
C SER A 113 4.61 17.39 -4.99
N PRO A 114 5.44 17.62 -6.03
CA PRO A 114 6.72 18.32 -5.87
C PRO A 114 6.60 19.69 -5.18
N GLU A 115 5.53 20.45 -5.48
CA GLU A 115 5.25 21.75 -4.89
C GLU A 115 4.98 21.66 -3.39
N ASP A 116 4.36 20.60 -2.93
CA ASP A 116 4.11 20.35 -1.51
C ASP A 116 5.43 20.04 -0.80
N VAL A 117 6.28 19.21 -1.39
CA VAL A 117 7.62 18.91 -0.87
C VAL A 117 8.46 20.19 -0.79
N ASP A 118 8.51 21.00 -1.88
CA ASP A 118 9.25 22.27 -1.92
C ASP A 118 8.81 23.23 -0.79
N LYS A 119 7.48 23.35 -0.53
CA LYS A 119 6.95 24.18 0.56
C LYS A 119 7.37 23.69 1.94
N VAL A 120 7.30 22.36 2.18
CA VAL A 120 7.69 21.78 3.47
C VAL A 120 9.18 21.95 3.71
N VAL A 121 10.03 21.70 2.72
CA VAL A 121 11.49 21.87 2.85
C VAL A 121 11.83 23.32 3.10
N ALA A 122 11.25 24.27 2.36
CA ALA A 122 11.48 25.70 2.56
C ALA A 122 11.02 26.19 3.96
N PHE A 123 9.93 25.65 4.48
CA PHE A 123 9.45 25.99 5.83
C PHE A 123 10.34 25.45 6.94
N HIS A 124 11.00 24.30 6.72
CA HIS A 124 11.86 23.64 7.72
C HIS A 124 13.35 24.01 7.59
N ASP A 125 13.68 25.12 6.94
CA ASP A 125 15.04 25.64 6.78
C ASP A 125 15.47 26.52 7.99
N MET A 126 15.31 25.99 9.21
CA MET A 126 15.70 26.65 10.46
C MET A 126 16.28 25.63 11.44
N GLU A 127 17.36 25.99 12.14
CA GLU A 127 18.11 25.11 13.05
C GLU A 127 17.25 24.43 14.13
N GLN A 128 16.20 25.09 14.62
CA GLN A 128 15.32 24.55 15.67
C GLN A 128 14.23 23.60 15.14
N MET A 129 14.14 23.38 13.84
CA MET A 129 13.14 22.51 13.22
C MET A 129 13.71 21.14 12.88
N VAL A 130 12.85 20.12 12.80
CA VAL A 130 13.22 18.81 12.26
C VAL A 130 13.55 18.93 10.78
N LEU A 131 14.48 18.12 10.29
CA LEU A 131 14.89 18.12 8.89
C LEU A 131 14.04 17.11 8.10
N PRO A 132 13.31 17.51 7.05
CA PRO A 132 12.69 16.57 6.14
C PRO A 132 13.75 15.63 5.54
N ARG A 133 13.48 14.32 5.53
CA ARG A 133 14.42 13.32 5.00
C ARG A 133 13.79 12.32 4.05
N VAL A 134 12.53 11.96 4.30
CA VAL A 134 11.79 10.98 3.51
C VAL A 134 10.53 11.64 2.96
N VAL A 135 10.25 11.44 1.69
CA VAL A 135 8.92 11.62 1.10
C VAL A 135 8.26 10.25 1.06
N TYR A 136 7.16 10.12 1.81
CA TYR A 136 6.34 8.92 1.84
C TYR A 136 5.09 9.14 0.98
N ILE A 137 4.83 8.20 0.10
CA ILE A 137 3.59 8.14 -0.68
C ILE A 137 3.00 6.74 -0.61
N SER A 138 1.67 6.62 -0.71
CA SER A 138 0.97 5.34 -0.88
C SER A 138 0.56 5.17 -2.34
N ASP A 139 0.76 3.99 -2.91
CA ASP A 139 0.23 3.64 -4.23
C ASP A 139 -0.47 2.25 -4.19
N THR A 140 -1.81 2.23 -4.29
CA THR A 140 -2.77 3.35 -4.41
C THR A 140 -2.83 4.22 -3.15
N THR A 141 -3.22 5.51 -3.31
CA THR A 141 -3.45 6.38 -2.14
C THR A 141 -4.65 5.88 -1.32
N GLU A 142 -4.83 6.39 -0.11
CA GLU A 142 -5.97 6.06 0.76
C GLU A 142 -7.33 6.49 0.17
N MET A 143 -7.31 7.41 -0.78
CA MET A 143 -8.46 7.88 -1.56
C MET A 143 -8.62 7.16 -2.90
N GLY A 144 -7.78 6.14 -3.15
CA GLY A 144 -7.86 5.27 -4.33
C GLY A 144 -7.20 5.82 -5.60
N ALA A 145 -6.49 6.93 -5.53
CA ALA A 145 -5.74 7.45 -6.67
C ALA A 145 -4.49 6.59 -6.96
N VAL A 146 -4.05 6.60 -8.22
CA VAL A 146 -2.86 5.92 -8.73
C VAL A 146 -1.89 6.96 -9.26
N TYR A 147 -0.61 6.86 -8.91
CA TYR A 147 0.42 7.74 -9.46
C TYR A 147 0.74 7.37 -10.90
N THR A 148 0.83 8.39 -11.76
CA THR A 148 1.34 8.22 -13.13
C THR A 148 2.87 8.20 -13.14
N LEU A 149 3.45 7.69 -14.22
CA LEU A 149 4.90 7.66 -14.40
C LEU A 149 5.51 9.06 -14.35
N ASP A 150 4.84 10.06 -14.94
CA ASP A 150 5.33 11.43 -14.94
C ASP A 150 5.26 12.08 -13.55
N GLU A 151 4.23 11.79 -12.76
CA GLU A 151 4.14 12.22 -11.35
C GLU A 151 5.28 11.62 -10.51
N LEU A 152 5.55 10.32 -10.65
CA LEU A 152 6.65 9.67 -9.94
C LEU A 152 8.02 10.21 -10.36
N LYS A 153 8.24 10.48 -11.65
CA LYS A 153 9.48 11.12 -12.13
C LYS A 153 9.65 12.53 -11.57
N ALA A 154 8.57 13.30 -11.52
CA ALA A 154 8.60 14.66 -10.96
C ALA A 154 8.92 14.63 -9.45
N LEU A 155 8.32 13.71 -8.68
CA LEU A 155 8.66 13.49 -7.28
C LEU A 155 10.10 13.04 -7.09
N ARG A 156 10.60 12.10 -7.90
CA ARG A 156 12.00 11.66 -7.85
C ARG A 156 12.94 12.84 -8.07
N ALA A 157 12.71 13.63 -9.13
CA ALA A 157 13.52 14.81 -9.41
C ALA A 157 13.47 15.85 -8.27
N CYS A 158 12.33 16.02 -7.63
CA CYS A 158 12.19 16.87 -6.45
C CYS A 158 12.99 16.32 -5.28
N CYS A 159 12.86 15.02 -4.96
CA CYS A 159 13.64 14.38 -3.90
C CYS A 159 15.16 14.51 -4.15
N ASP A 160 15.61 14.33 -5.39
CA ASP A 160 17.02 14.47 -5.74
C ASP A 160 17.54 15.89 -5.49
N ARG A 161 16.76 16.93 -5.85
CA ARG A 161 17.14 18.34 -5.60
C ARG A 161 17.35 18.65 -4.12
N HIS A 162 16.56 18.02 -3.25
CA HIS A 162 16.58 18.25 -1.80
C HIS A 162 17.37 17.20 -1.02
N GLY A 163 17.92 16.18 -1.67
CA GLY A 163 18.61 15.07 -1.01
C GLY A 163 17.69 14.22 -0.13
N LEU A 164 16.41 14.09 -0.51
CA LEU A 164 15.40 13.30 0.17
C LEU A 164 15.32 11.89 -0.40
N TYR A 165 14.85 10.95 0.41
CA TYR A 165 14.49 9.60 -0.03
C TYR A 165 13.02 9.54 -0.45
N LEU A 166 12.73 8.82 -1.52
CA LEU A 166 11.36 8.49 -1.92
C LEU A 166 11.02 7.06 -1.47
N TYR A 167 10.09 6.94 -0.52
CA TYR A 167 9.59 5.67 -0.01
C TYR A 167 8.13 5.47 -0.42
N ILE A 168 7.83 4.34 -1.10
CA ILE A 168 6.49 4.02 -1.59
C ILE A 168 5.87 2.91 -0.75
N ASP A 169 4.80 3.25 -0.04
CA ASP A 169 3.91 2.30 0.61
C ASP A 169 3.09 1.57 -0.46
N GLY A 170 3.41 0.31 -0.64
CA GLY A 170 2.77 -0.56 -1.62
C GLY A 170 1.72 -1.49 -1.02
N ALA A 171 1.03 -1.10 0.07
CA ALA A 171 -0.02 -1.94 0.68
C ALA A 171 -1.07 -2.42 -0.34
N ARG A 172 -1.32 -1.61 -1.38
CA ARG A 172 -2.18 -1.93 -2.53
C ARG A 172 -1.43 -1.86 -3.87
N LEU A 173 -0.14 -2.12 -3.87
CA LEU A 173 0.67 -2.08 -5.10
C LEU A 173 0.13 -3.00 -6.20
N ALA A 174 -0.43 -4.16 -5.86
CA ALA A 174 -1.07 -5.03 -6.84
C ALA A 174 -2.23 -4.35 -7.57
N MET A 175 -3.04 -3.57 -6.83
CA MET A 175 -4.16 -2.81 -7.38
C MET A 175 -3.64 -1.62 -8.20
N ALA A 176 -2.63 -0.90 -7.74
CA ALA A 176 -2.01 0.15 -8.54
C ALA A 176 -1.51 -0.38 -9.88
N LEU A 177 -0.73 -1.48 -9.88
CA LEU A 177 -0.22 -2.12 -11.10
C LEU A 177 -1.33 -2.75 -11.97
N GLY A 178 -2.43 -3.18 -11.35
CA GLY A 178 -3.58 -3.79 -12.02
C GLY A 178 -4.55 -2.79 -12.64
N SER A 179 -4.53 -1.55 -12.20
CA SER A 179 -5.44 -0.49 -12.63
C SER A 179 -5.30 -0.20 -14.14
N SER A 180 -6.42 0.02 -14.81
CA SER A 180 -6.44 0.47 -16.21
C SER A 180 -5.94 1.90 -16.40
N TYR A 181 -5.74 2.64 -15.32
CA TYR A 181 -5.20 4.01 -15.30
C TYR A 181 -3.69 4.03 -15.02
N ASN A 182 -3.09 2.86 -14.76
CA ASN A 182 -1.67 2.75 -14.46
C ASN A 182 -0.83 2.72 -15.75
N ASP A 183 0.23 3.51 -15.77
CA ASP A 183 1.27 3.53 -16.80
C ASP A 183 2.68 3.23 -16.25
N VAL A 184 2.76 2.78 -14.97
CA VAL A 184 4.00 2.48 -14.26
C VAL A 184 4.26 0.99 -14.24
N THR A 185 5.47 0.56 -14.60
CA THR A 185 5.92 -0.83 -14.41
C THR A 185 6.69 -0.98 -13.10
N LEU A 186 6.85 -2.23 -12.63
CA LEU A 186 7.72 -2.51 -11.47
C LEU A 186 9.16 -2.05 -11.67
N LYS A 187 9.66 -2.07 -12.91
CA LYS A 187 11.00 -1.55 -13.24
C LYS A 187 11.06 -0.03 -13.14
N ASP A 188 10.04 0.67 -13.61
CA ASP A 188 9.95 2.12 -13.47
C ASP A 188 9.91 2.51 -11.99
N MET A 189 9.01 1.90 -11.21
CA MET A 189 8.92 2.14 -9.77
C MET A 189 10.25 1.90 -9.07
N ALA A 190 10.90 0.76 -9.33
CA ALA A 190 12.18 0.41 -8.75
C ALA A 190 13.35 1.30 -9.22
N SER A 191 13.22 2.00 -10.34
CA SER A 191 14.20 2.98 -10.80
C SER A 191 14.04 4.36 -10.17
N LEU A 192 12.84 4.66 -9.65
CA LEU A 192 12.47 5.96 -9.11
C LEU A 192 12.43 5.99 -7.58
N ALA A 193 12.09 4.89 -6.92
CA ALA A 193 12.02 4.80 -5.46
C ALA A 193 13.40 4.45 -4.84
N ASP A 194 13.67 4.96 -3.65
CA ASP A 194 14.80 4.50 -2.82
C ASP A 194 14.46 3.19 -2.10
N ALA A 195 13.19 3.05 -1.70
CA ALA A 195 12.61 1.82 -1.18
C ALA A 195 11.10 1.79 -1.45
N PHE A 196 10.54 0.60 -1.54
CA PHE A 196 9.10 0.37 -1.62
C PHE A 196 8.76 -1.02 -1.07
N TYR A 197 7.47 -1.34 -0.93
CA TYR A 197 7.12 -2.71 -0.60
C TYR A 197 5.95 -3.27 -1.42
N PHE A 198 5.97 -4.58 -1.60
CA PHE A 198 4.84 -5.34 -2.12
C PHE A 198 3.90 -5.68 -0.98
N GLY A 199 2.69 -5.17 -1.01
CA GLY A 199 1.64 -5.52 -0.06
C GLY A 199 1.09 -6.91 -0.35
N GLY A 200 1.28 -7.85 0.58
CA GLY A 200 0.72 -9.20 0.46
C GLY A 200 -0.62 -9.34 1.18
N THR A 201 -0.76 -8.73 2.34
CA THR A 201 -1.95 -8.85 3.21
C THR A 201 -3.26 -8.55 2.48
N LYS A 202 -3.29 -7.58 1.59
CA LYS A 202 -4.47 -7.17 0.82
C LYS A 202 -4.57 -7.86 -0.54
N CYS A 203 -3.53 -8.61 -0.93
CA CYS A 203 -3.42 -9.21 -2.26
C CYS A 203 -3.21 -10.73 -2.20
N GLY A 204 -4.00 -11.43 -1.40
CA GLY A 204 -4.06 -12.88 -1.40
C GLY A 204 -2.98 -13.60 -0.57
N ALA A 205 -2.09 -12.92 0.14
CA ALA A 205 -1.30 -13.53 1.19
C ALA A 205 -2.17 -13.79 2.44
N LEU A 206 -1.75 -14.71 3.28
CA LEU A 206 -2.35 -14.90 4.59
C LEU A 206 -2.03 -13.71 5.50
N PHE A 207 -0.82 -13.18 5.39
CA PHE A 207 -0.32 -11.96 6.02
C PHE A 207 1.06 -11.60 5.44
N GLY A 208 1.47 -10.35 5.59
CA GLY A 208 2.85 -9.93 5.36
C GLY A 208 3.05 -9.03 4.15
N GLU A 209 4.18 -8.34 4.22
CA GLU A 209 4.66 -7.38 3.24
C GLU A 209 6.12 -7.71 2.89
N MET A 210 6.53 -7.36 1.68
CA MET A 210 7.89 -7.62 1.20
C MET A 210 8.54 -6.29 0.80
N VAL A 211 9.46 -5.82 1.63
CA VAL A 211 10.20 -4.56 1.44
C VAL A 211 11.34 -4.76 0.46
N VAL A 212 11.49 -3.85 -0.48
CA VAL A 212 12.59 -3.78 -1.45
C VAL A 212 13.36 -2.47 -1.22
N ILE A 213 14.62 -2.57 -0.82
CA ILE A 213 15.51 -1.42 -0.59
C ILE A 213 16.52 -1.35 -1.72
N ILE A 214 16.47 -0.26 -2.48
CA ILE A 214 17.29 -0.05 -3.66
C ILE A 214 18.51 0.80 -3.32
N ASN A 215 18.28 1.92 -2.61
CA ASN A 215 19.34 2.84 -2.24
C ASN A 215 20.28 2.23 -1.20
N ASP A 216 21.58 2.15 -1.52
CA ASP A 216 22.60 1.53 -0.66
C ASP A 216 22.73 2.22 0.70
N ASN A 217 22.41 3.51 0.80
CA ASN A 217 22.47 4.24 2.08
C ASN A 217 21.40 3.79 3.09
N LEU A 218 20.33 3.12 2.63
CA LEU A 218 19.22 2.65 3.48
C LEU A 218 19.41 1.20 3.97
N LYS A 219 20.38 0.44 3.41
CA LYS A 219 20.60 -0.97 3.71
C LYS A 219 21.34 -1.24 5.02
N PRO A 220 22.37 -0.42 5.42
CA PRO A 220 23.18 -0.71 6.60
C PRO A 220 22.32 -0.88 7.86
N HIS A 221 22.53 -2.00 8.57
CA HIS A 221 21.86 -2.32 9.83
C HIS A 221 20.33 -2.46 9.79
N PHE A 222 19.68 -2.49 8.61
CA PHE A 222 18.23 -2.63 8.49
C PHE A 222 17.70 -3.86 9.24
N ARG A 223 18.35 -5.01 9.12
CA ARG A 223 17.99 -6.22 9.88
C ARG A 223 18.13 -6.08 11.41
N ALA A 224 19.03 -5.24 11.89
CA ALA A 224 19.14 -4.95 13.31
C ALA A 224 17.92 -4.15 13.81
N ILE A 225 17.47 -3.16 13.05
CA ILE A 225 16.22 -2.41 13.33
C ILE A 225 15.01 -3.32 13.24
N MET A 226 14.92 -4.20 12.23
CA MET A 226 13.86 -5.22 12.17
C MET A 226 13.83 -6.07 13.45
N ARG A 227 15.01 -6.54 13.90
CA ARG A 227 15.10 -7.40 15.11
C ARG A 227 14.69 -6.66 16.37
N GLN A 228 15.13 -5.41 16.51
CA GLN A 228 14.80 -4.56 17.66
C GLN A 228 13.29 -4.32 17.78
N ASN A 229 12.61 -4.13 16.64
CA ASN A 229 11.16 -3.87 16.58
C ASN A 229 10.31 -5.15 16.47
N GLY A 230 10.89 -6.35 16.64
CA GLY A 230 10.16 -7.62 16.59
C GLY A 230 9.69 -8.04 15.19
N ALA A 231 10.18 -7.39 14.14
CA ALA A 231 9.77 -7.64 12.75
C ALA A 231 10.49 -8.82 12.09
N LEU A 232 11.51 -9.38 12.73
CA LEU A 232 12.29 -10.50 12.20
C LEU A 232 11.84 -11.81 12.85
N PHE A 233 11.00 -12.58 12.16
CA PHE A 233 10.37 -13.78 12.68
C PHE A 233 11.24 -15.02 12.55
N ALA A 234 11.19 -15.90 13.56
CA ALA A 234 11.88 -17.18 13.53
C ALA A 234 11.43 -18.04 12.33
N LYS A 235 10.13 -18.07 12.02
CA LYS A 235 9.54 -18.77 10.86
C LYS A 235 9.37 -17.85 9.65
N GLY A 236 10.40 -17.08 9.29
CA GLY A 236 10.38 -16.15 8.16
C GLY A 236 10.09 -16.81 6.81
N MET A 237 10.42 -18.10 6.67
CA MET A 237 10.11 -18.89 5.48
C MET A 237 8.63 -18.82 5.05
N LEU A 238 7.71 -18.68 6.02
CA LEU A 238 6.27 -18.58 5.72
C LEU A 238 5.95 -17.36 4.84
N LEU A 239 6.68 -16.27 5.01
CA LEU A 239 6.54 -15.07 4.18
C LEU A 239 7.16 -15.31 2.80
N GLY A 240 8.37 -15.90 2.74
CA GLY A 240 9.04 -16.24 1.48
C GLY A 240 8.17 -17.14 0.59
N ILE A 241 7.60 -18.22 1.14
CA ILE A 241 6.72 -19.14 0.42
C ILE A 241 5.49 -18.42 -0.17
N GLN A 242 4.85 -17.54 0.63
CA GLN A 242 3.68 -16.80 0.18
C GLN A 242 4.00 -15.87 -1.00
N PHE A 243 5.06 -15.06 -0.88
CA PHE A 243 5.46 -14.16 -1.96
C PHE A 243 5.99 -14.92 -3.19
N GLN A 244 6.66 -16.06 -3.02
CA GLN A 244 7.03 -16.90 -4.14
C GLN A 244 5.80 -17.39 -4.93
N ALA A 245 4.74 -17.82 -4.23
CA ALA A 245 3.48 -18.22 -4.85
C ALA A 245 2.77 -17.05 -5.53
N LEU A 246 2.74 -15.86 -4.90
CA LEU A 246 2.12 -14.66 -5.45
C LEU A 246 2.85 -14.14 -6.71
N LEU A 247 4.18 -14.20 -6.72
CA LEU A 247 4.96 -13.72 -7.88
C LEU A 247 5.00 -14.74 -9.02
N LYS A 248 4.72 -16.02 -8.75
CA LYS A 248 4.66 -17.05 -9.77
C LYS A 248 3.54 -16.78 -10.77
N ASP A 249 3.86 -16.88 -12.06
CA ASP A 249 2.91 -16.72 -13.16
C ASP A 249 2.13 -15.37 -13.11
N ASP A 250 2.73 -14.34 -12.55
CA ASP A 250 2.16 -13.00 -12.39
C ASP A 250 0.84 -13.00 -11.58
N LEU A 251 0.68 -13.91 -10.62
CA LEU A 251 -0.53 -14.02 -9.82
C LEU A 251 -0.80 -12.70 -9.06
N TYR A 252 0.24 -12.08 -8.52
CA TYR A 252 0.15 -10.81 -7.77
C TYR A 252 -0.61 -9.73 -8.55
N THR A 253 -0.16 -9.42 -9.77
CA THR A 253 -0.80 -8.40 -10.61
C THR A 253 -2.19 -8.86 -11.11
N LYS A 254 -2.37 -10.16 -11.36
CA LYS A 254 -3.68 -10.71 -11.75
C LYS A 254 -4.73 -10.51 -10.65
N LEU A 255 -4.36 -10.70 -9.39
CA LEU A 255 -5.26 -10.49 -8.26
C LEU A 255 -5.62 -9.01 -8.08
N GLY A 256 -4.65 -8.10 -8.24
CA GLY A 256 -4.91 -6.66 -8.28
C GLY A 256 -5.85 -6.27 -9.41
N ARG A 257 -5.59 -6.74 -10.62
CA ARG A 257 -6.44 -6.50 -11.80
C ARG A 257 -7.87 -7.00 -11.61
N GLN A 258 -8.05 -8.17 -10.97
CA GLN A 258 -9.38 -8.68 -10.63
C GLN A 258 -10.12 -7.76 -9.65
N ALA A 259 -9.43 -7.30 -8.60
CA ALA A 259 -10.00 -6.38 -7.63
C ALA A 259 -10.44 -5.07 -8.31
N ASP A 260 -9.58 -4.49 -9.14
CA ASP A 260 -9.87 -3.24 -9.86
C ASP A 260 -10.99 -3.42 -10.88
N ALA A 261 -11.01 -4.52 -11.63
CA ALA A 261 -12.08 -4.80 -12.59
C ALA A 261 -13.45 -4.84 -11.91
N MET A 262 -13.55 -5.43 -10.72
CA MET A 262 -14.79 -5.42 -9.94
C MET A 262 -15.10 -4.01 -9.41
N GLY A 263 -14.10 -3.26 -9.00
CA GLY A 263 -14.24 -1.85 -8.61
C GLY A 263 -14.78 -0.99 -9.74
N GLN A 264 -14.22 -1.11 -10.95
CA GLN A 264 -14.69 -0.36 -12.12
C GLN A 264 -16.11 -0.74 -12.54
N LYS A 265 -16.48 -2.03 -12.49
CA LYS A 265 -17.88 -2.47 -12.72
C LYS A 265 -18.82 -1.84 -11.70
N LEU A 266 -18.43 -1.83 -10.42
CA LEU A 266 -19.21 -1.23 -9.35
C LEU A 266 -19.37 0.28 -9.58
N ALA A 267 -18.29 1.00 -9.85
CA ALA A 267 -18.30 2.44 -10.10
C ALA A 267 -19.20 2.80 -11.29
N HIS A 268 -19.07 2.07 -12.40
CA HIS A 268 -19.94 2.26 -13.57
C HIS A 268 -21.41 2.06 -13.22
N GLY A 269 -21.75 0.98 -12.51
CA GLY A 269 -23.15 0.69 -12.12
C GLY A 269 -23.73 1.72 -11.14
N ILE A 270 -22.96 2.20 -10.19
CA ILE A 270 -23.33 3.26 -9.24
C ILE A 270 -23.56 4.58 -9.98
N GLY A 271 -22.65 4.98 -10.88
CA GLY A 271 -22.78 6.18 -11.71
C GLY A 271 -23.98 6.13 -12.63
N ALA A 272 -24.30 4.97 -13.23
CA ALA A 272 -25.49 4.78 -14.06
C ALA A 272 -26.81 4.96 -13.29
N LYS A 273 -26.78 4.86 -11.96
CA LYS A 273 -27.94 5.14 -11.08
C LYS A 273 -27.99 6.59 -10.60
N GLY A 274 -27.07 7.45 -11.06
CA GLY A 274 -27.05 8.88 -10.77
C GLY A 274 -26.33 9.28 -9.48
N TYR A 275 -25.59 8.37 -8.85
CA TYR A 275 -24.76 8.73 -7.69
C TYR A 275 -23.45 9.39 -8.16
N GLU A 276 -23.02 10.40 -7.43
CA GLU A 276 -21.72 11.05 -7.60
C GLU A 276 -20.64 10.36 -6.74
N PHE A 277 -19.37 10.66 -7.03
CA PHE A 277 -18.23 10.13 -6.30
C PHE A 277 -17.42 11.27 -5.69
N ALA A 278 -16.99 11.08 -4.44
CA ALA A 278 -16.12 12.04 -3.77
C ALA A 278 -14.70 12.08 -4.37
N TYR A 279 -14.22 10.94 -4.88
CA TYR A 279 -12.94 10.81 -5.58
C TYR A 279 -13.13 10.02 -6.87
N THR A 280 -12.33 10.31 -7.88
CA THR A 280 -12.37 9.60 -9.17
C THR A 280 -12.06 8.11 -8.96
N PRO A 281 -12.96 7.18 -9.34
CA PRO A 281 -12.77 5.76 -9.11
C PRO A 281 -11.79 5.17 -10.13
N VAL A 282 -10.52 5.04 -9.76
CA VAL A 282 -9.44 4.53 -10.62
C VAL A 282 -8.78 3.26 -10.08
N SER A 283 -9.23 2.74 -8.93
CA SER A 283 -8.72 1.52 -8.30
C SER A 283 -9.85 0.68 -7.70
N ASN A 284 -9.51 -0.24 -6.80
CA ASN A 284 -10.46 -1.10 -6.08
C ASN A 284 -11.24 -0.37 -4.97
N MET A 285 -10.99 0.91 -4.72
CA MET A 285 -11.67 1.72 -3.70
C MET A 285 -12.61 2.71 -4.35
N ILE A 286 -13.89 2.63 -4.02
CA ILE A 286 -14.97 3.41 -4.62
C ILE A 286 -15.69 4.21 -3.53
N PHE A 287 -15.83 5.52 -3.74
CA PHE A 287 -16.34 6.46 -2.73
C PHE A 287 -17.59 7.19 -3.21
N PRO A 288 -18.76 6.52 -3.31
CA PRO A 288 -19.98 7.18 -3.69
C PRO A 288 -20.51 8.09 -2.56
N VAL A 289 -21.19 9.16 -2.99
CA VAL A 289 -21.93 10.08 -2.13
C VAL A 289 -23.41 9.70 -2.16
N MET A 290 -24.04 9.56 -0.99
CA MET A 290 -25.45 9.20 -0.89
C MET A 290 -26.12 9.82 0.34
N THR A 291 -27.45 9.76 0.40
CA THR A 291 -28.17 10.21 1.59
C THR A 291 -27.89 9.29 2.79
N ARG A 292 -28.00 9.81 4.01
CA ARG A 292 -27.82 9.02 5.23
C ARG A 292 -28.80 7.88 5.35
N GLU A 293 -30.04 8.10 4.90
CA GLU A 293 -31.12 7.11 4.89
C GLU A 293 -30.74 5.92 3.99
N LYS A 294 -30.22 6.21 2.77
CA LYS A 294 -29.80 5.17 1.83
C LYS A 294 -28.58 4.40 2.36
N ALA A 295 -27.59 5.09 2.93
CA ALA A 295 -26.46 4.44 3.56
C ALA A 295 -26.89 3.52 4.71
N ALA A 296 -27.83 3.96 5.56
CA ALA A 296 -28.38 3.15 6.65
C ALA A 296 -29.15 1.93 6.14
N GLU A 297 -29.96 2.07 5.09
CA GLU A 297 -30.66 0.95 4.44
C GLU A 297 -29.69 -0.12 3.94
N LEU A 298 -28.62 0.30 3.27
CA LEU A 298 -27.61 -0.62 2.72
C LEU A 298 -26.91 -1.48 3.79
N THR A 299 -26.75 -0.97 5.02
CA THR A 299 -26.10 -1.75 6.11
C THR A 299 -26.82 -3.05 6.45
N GLN A 300 -28.10 -3.19 6.08
CA GLN A 300 -28.87 -4.42 6.30
C GLN A 300 -28.37 -5.60 5.45
N ASN A 301 -27.78 -5.31 4.29
CA ASN A 301 -27.40 -6.33 3.30
C ASN A 301 -25.94 -6.24 2.85
N VAL A 302 -25.26 -5.12 3.11
CA VAL A 302 -23.90 -4.84 2.63
C VAL A 302 -23.03 -4.32 3.77
N MET A 303 -21.84 -4.89 3.90
CA MET A 303 -20.79 -4.36 4.77
C MET A 303 -19.89 -3.43 3.98
N PHE A 304 -19.78 -2.18 4.43
CA PHE A 304 -18.93 -1.13 3.86
C PHE A 304 -18.38 -0.23 4.96
N GLU A 305 -17.52 0.72 4.61
CA GLU A 305 -16.99 1.71 5.54
C GLU A 305 -17.71 3.05 5.35
N LYS A 306 -18.16 3.65 6.45
CA LYS A 306 -18.54 5.07 6.46
C LYS A 306 -17.24 5.88 6.40
N TRP A 307 -17.13 6.74 5.36
CA TRP A 307 -15.91 7.51 5.15
C TRP A 307 -16.01 8.92 5.74
N LEU A 308 -17.03 9.68 5.35
CA LEU A 308 -17.18 11.08 5.75
C LEU A 308 -18.65 11.49 5.85
N ASP A 309 -19.00 12.31 6.84
CA ASP A 309 -20.24 13.09 6.85
C ASP A 309 -20.01 14.40 6.10
N ASN A 310 -20.77 14.64 5.04
CA ASN A 310 -20.64 15.84 4.23
C ASN A 310 -21.44 17.00 4.82
N ALA A 311 -21.00 18.24 4.55
CA ALA A 311 -21.62 19.45 5.07
C ALA A 311 -23.06 19.66 4.59
N ASP A 312 -23.44 19.11 3.44
CA ASP A 312 -24.79 19.16 2.86
C ASP A 312 -25.75 18.13 3.44
N GLY A 313 -25.30 17.32 4.42
CA GLY A 313 -26.10 16.27 5.07
C GLY A 313 -26.03 14.90 4.40
N THR A 314 -25.35 14.75 3.27
CA THR A 314 -25.05 13.47 2.67
C THR A 314 -23.91 12.73 3.39
N GLN A 315 -23.64 11.50 2.98
CA GLN A 315 -22.49 10.72 3.42
C GLN A 315 -21.68 10.24 2.24
N THR A 316 -20.35 10.35 2.34
CA THR A 316 -19.45 9.57 1.52
C THR A 316 -19.23 8.22 2.21
N ILE A 317 -19.46 7.13 1.50
CA ILE A 317 -19.14 5.78 1.96
C ILE A 317 -18.03 5.20 1.11
N ARG A 318 -17.32 4.19 1.64
CA ARG A 318 -16.27 3.51 0.90
C ARG A 318 -16.65 2.06 0.68
N PHE A 319 -16.71 1.65 -0.58
CA PHE A 319 -16.68 0.25 -0.98
C PHE A 319 -15.26 -0.13 -1.38
N VAL A 320 -14.83 -1.31 -0.96
CA VAL A 320 -13.52 -1.88 -1.32
C VAL A 320 -13.75 -3.25 -1.92
N THR A 321 -13.41 -3.42 -3.20
CA THR A 321 -13.38 -4.73 -3.85
C THR A 321 -12.02 -5.40 -3.59
N SER A 322 -11.99 -6.72 -3.66
CA SER A 322 -10.80 -7.53 -3.42
C SER A 322 -10.60 -8.55 -4.56
N TRP A 323 -9.50 -9.26 -4.50
CA TRP A 323 -9.22 -10.37 -5.41
C TRP A 323 -10.32 -11.46 -5.42
N ALA A 324 -11.13 -11.55 -4.36
CA ALA A 324 -12.19 -12.54 -4.20
C ALA A 324 -13.59 -11.98 -4.46
N THR A 325 -13.74 -10.68 -4.72
CA THR A 325 -15.03 -10.08 -5.06
C THR A 325 -15.56 -10.64 -6.38
N THR A 326 -16.81 -11.08 -6.39
CA THR A 326 -17.45 -11.71 -7.54
C THR A 326 -18.39 -10.75 -8.28
N GLU A 327 -18.72 -11.10 -9.53
CA GLU A 327 -19.76 -10.38 -10.29
C GLU A 327 -21.14 -10.45 -9.62
N ALA A 328 -21.43 -11.54 -8.91
CA ALA A 328 -22.67 -11.70 -8.16
C ALA A 328 -22.75 -10.71 -6.98
N ASP A 329 -21.61 -10.43 -6.30
CA ASP A 329 -21.56 -9.41 -5.24
C ASP A 329 -21.86 -8.02 -5.81
N ILE A 330 -21.25 -7.68 -6.95
CA ILE A 330 -21.49 -6.40 -7.64
C ILE A 330 -22.94 -6.27 -8.08
N ALA A 331 -23.49 -7.29 -8.75
CA ALA A 331 -24.89 -7.29 -9.20
C ALA A 331 -25.87 -7.20 -8.01
N GLY A 332 -25.57 -7.92 -6.93
CA GLY A 332 -26.36 -7.89 -5.69
C GLY A 332 -26.39 -6.50 -5.06
N LEU A 333 -25.23 -5.82 -4.94
CA LEU A 333 -25.20 -4.43 -4.44
C LEU A 333 -25.95 -3.48 -5.37
N LEU A 334 -25.72 -3.56 -6.68
CA LEU A 334 -26.40 -2.68 -7.63
C LEU A 334 -27.92 -2.86 -7.64
N ALA A 335 -28.44 -4.05 -7.32
CA ALA A 335 -29.88 -4.26 -7.18
C ALA A 335 -30.47 -3.59 -5.93
N LEU A 336 -29.67 -3.23 -4.94
CA LEU A 336 -30.07 -2.55 -3.70
C LEU A 336 -30.02 -1.01 -3.82
N LEU A 337 -29.31 -0.46 -4.82
CA LEU A 337 -29.25 0.96 -5.13
C LEU A 337 -30.38 1.38 -6.08
#